data_12fb8843e0c46765a8fb6ff557e90096
#
_entry.id   12fb8843e0c46765a8fb6ff557e90096
#
_cell.length_a   1.000
_cell.length_b   1.000
_cell.length_c   1.000
_cell.angle_alpha   90.00
_cell.angle_beta   90.00
_cell.angle_gamma   90.00
#
_symmetry.space_group_name_H-M   'P 1'
#
loop_
_entity.id
_entity.type
_entity.pdbx_description
1 polymer ?
#
loop_
_entity_poly.entity_id
_entity_poly.type
_entity_poly.pdbx_seq_one_letter_code
_entity_poly.pdbx_strand_id
1 'polypeptide(L)'
;MPIKVYKPTTNGRRNMTSLTYEEITTNKPEKSLTVRLSKTGGRNNQGVITTRHHGGGHKRLYRIIDFKRNKDDIVGKVATIEYDPNRSANIALIHYVDGEKRYILAPKGLEVGMKIVSGENADIIVGNSLPMGNMPEGTVIHNIEMRPGKGGQIARSAGVSAQILGKEGKYVTVRLASGEVRKFLAVCRATVGVVGNEDHGLVNIGKAGRNRWKGIRPTVRGSVMNPNDHPHGGGEGRTSIGRKAPMTPWGKKALGVKTRDSKKASNKFIVRRRNGK
;
A
#
# COMPACT_ATOMS: atom_id res chain seq x y z
N MET A 1 10.21 19.43 4.12
CA MET A 1 10.10 17.99 3.86
C MET A 1 10.61 17.20 5.04
N PRO A 2 9.86 16.26 5.55
CA PRO A 2 10.21 15.58 6.80
C PRO A 2 11.21 14.43 6.59
N ILE A 3 12.31 14.67 5.87
CA ILE A 3 13.38 13.69 5.67
C ILE A 3 14.65 14.14 6.39
N LYS A 4 15.04 13.34 7.37
CA LYS A 4 16.32 13.49 8.09
C LYS A 4 17.42 12.76 7.34
N VAL A 5 18.47 13.48 6.95
CA VAL A 5 19.70 12.93 6.40
C VAL A 5 20.71 12.72 7.54
N TYR A 6 21.37 11.58 7.55
CA TYR A 6 22.37 11.26 8.59
C TYR A 6 23.78 11.66 8.13
N LYS A 7 24.62 12.12 9.09
CA LYS A 7 26.04 12.37 8.84
C LYS A 7 26.76 11.07 8.46
N PRO A 8 27.71 11.08 7.52
CA PRO A 8 28.41 9.89 7.00
C PRO A 8 29.49 9.38 7.97
N THR A 9 29.12 9.12 9.23
CA THR A 9 30.06 8.67 10.28
C THR A 9 30.45 7.19 10.12
N THR A 10 29.64 6.38 9.42
CA THR A 10 29.91 4.97 9.13
C THR A 10 29.40 4.61 7.74
N ASN A 11 29.86 3.49 7.16
CA ASN A 11 29.39 3.02 5.85
C ASN A 11 27.86 2.85 5.80
N GLY A 12 27.25 2.36 6.89
CA GLY A 12 25.79 2.19 6.96
C GLY A 12 25.02 3.50 7.09
N ARG A 13 25.67 4.58 7.57
CA ARG A 13 25.04 5.91 7.70
C ARG A 13 25.26 6.82 6.51
N ARG A 14 26.25 6.56 5.67
CA ARG A 14 26.67 7.43 4.55
C ARG A 14 25.50 7.90 3.68
N ASN A 15 24.62 7.00 3.31
CA ASN A 15 23.47 7.30 2.44
C ASN A 15 22.13 7.06 3.16
N MET A 16 22.15 6.96 4.50
CA MET A 16 20.94 6.65 5.25
C MET A 16 20.07 7.89 5.43
N THR A 17 18.78 7.74 5.21
CA THR A 17 17.77 8.74 5.55
C THR A 17 16.64 8.11 6.37
N SER A 18 15.85 8.94 7.03
CA SER A 18 14.62 8.53 7.72
C SER A 18 13.60 9.66 7.69
N LEU A 19 12.32 9.31 7.88
CA LEU A 19 11.29 10.30 8.13
C LEU A 19 11.48 10.96 9.50
N THR A 20 11.07 12.21 9.65
CA THR A 20 11.08 12.95 10.94
C THR A 20 9.85 12.67 11.77
N TYR A 21 8.76 12.16 11.12
CA TYR A 21 7.50 11.82 11.78
C TYR A 21 6.78 13.00 12.46
N GLU A 22 6.88 14.19 11.91
CA GLU A 22 6.29 15.42 12.46
C GLU A 22 4.76 15.36 12.56
N GLU A 23 4.11 14.64 11.65
CA GLU A 23 2.65 14.47 11.63
C GLU A 23 2.13 13.53 12.76
N ILE A 24 3.02 12.75 13.38
CA ILE A 24 2.62 11.74 14.36
C ILE A 24 2.44 12.38 15.73
N THR A 25 1.25 12.23 16.30
CA THR A 25 0.89 12.83 17.58
C THR A 25 1.11 11.89 18.77
N THR A 26 1.07 10.56 18.54
CA THR A 26 1.30 9.56 19.59
C THR A 26 1.97 8.29 19.07
N ASN A 27 2.78 7.66 19.93
CA ASN A 27 3.43 6.38 19.65
C ASN A 27 2.68 5.17 20.26
N LYS A 28 1.64 5.41 21.05
CA LYS A 28 0.89 4.37 21.74
C LYS A 28 -0.39 4.05 20.97
N PRO A 29 -0.54 2.83 20.41
CA PRO A 29 -1.77 2.45 19.72
C PRO A 29 -2.90 2.17 20.71
N GLU A 30 -4.14 2.35 20.25
CA GLU A 30 -5.34 1.93 20.99
C GLU A 30 -5.36 0.40 21.12
N LYS A 31 -5.31 -0.09 22.36
CA LYS A 31 -5.16 -1.53 22.65
C LYS A 31 -6.32 -2.37 22.11
N SER A 32 -7.54 -1.88 22.23
CA SER A 32 -8.78 -2.56 21.77
C SER A 32 -8.77 -2.81 20.24
N LEU A 33 -8.07 -1.97 19.48
CA LEU A 33 -7.96 -2.06 18.03
C LEU A 33 -6.66 -2.71 17.55
N THR A 34 -5.92 -3.41 18.44
CA THR A 34 -4.69 -4.11 18.08
C THR A 34 -4.82 -5.59 18.29
N VAL A 35 -4.30 -6.37 17.34
CA VAL A 35 -4.24 -7.84 17.41
C VAL A 35 -2.81 -8.32 17.18
N ARG A 36 -2.48 -9.48 17.76
CA ARG A 36 -1.18 -10.12 17.56
C ARG A 36 -1.05 -10.58 16.10
N LEU A 37 0.05 -10.22 15.46
CA LEU A 37 0.39 -10.69 14.13
C LEU A 37 1.34 -11.89 14.22
N SER A 38 0.89 -13.08 13.81
CA SER A 38 1.73 -14.27 13.65
C SER A 38 2.57 -14.14 12.37
N LYS A 39 3.83 -14.60 12.42
CA LYS A 39 4.75 -14.56 11.29
C LYS A 39 4.81 -15.95 10.64
N THR A 40 4.40 -16.05 9.39
CA THR A 40 4.46 -17.30 8.61
C THR A 40 5.82 -17.54 7.96
N GLY A 41 6.65 -16.49 7.82
CA GLY A 41 7.96 -16.60 7.17
C GLY A 41 7.86 -16.99 5.69
N GLY A 42 6.77 -16.64 5.01
CA GLY A 42 6.53 -17.00 3.60
C GLY A 42 6.04 -18.43 3.38
N ARG A 43 5.64 -19.15 4.46
CA ARG A 43 5.10 -20.52 4.38
C ARG A 43 3.58 -20.48 4.19
N ASN A 44 3.08 -21.47 3.45
CA ASN A 44 1.66 -21.74 3.30
C ASN A 44 1.11 -22.59 4.47
N ASN A 45 -0.14 -23.05 4.37
CA ASN A 45 -0.79 -23.93 5.37
C ASN A 45 -0.13 -25.31 5.50
N GLN A 46 0.63 -25.75 4.48
CA GLN A 46 1.38 -27.02 4.47
C GLN A 46 2.81 -26.84 5.01
N GLY A 47 3.22 -25.63 5.43
CA GLY A 47 4.57 -25.34 5.91
C GLY A 47 5.62 -25.16 4.80
N VAL A 48 5.23 -25.26 3.52
CA VAL A 48 6.12 -25.10 2.37
C VAL A 48 6.33 -23.62 2.07
N ILE A 49 7.57 -23.22 1.76
CA ILE A 49 7.91 -21.83 1.38
C ILE A 49 7.35 -21.53 -0.01
N THR A 50 6.27 -20.78 -0.11
CA THR A 50 5.67 -20.30 -1.36
C THR A 50 6.13 -18.91 -1.74
N THR A 51 6.54 -18.10 -0.76
CA THR A 51 7.11 -16.76 -0.98
C THR A 51 8.46 -16.68 -0.31
N ARG A 52 9.53 -16.66 -1.12
CA ARG A 52 10.91 -16.63 -0.63
C ARG A 52 11.28 -15.27 -0.05
N HIS A 53 12.37 -15.23 0.70
CA HIS A 53 13.00 -14.02 1.25
C HIS A 53 12.15 -13.28 2.28
N HIS A 54 11.24 -13.95 2.97
CA HIS A 54 10.48 -13.45 4.09
C HIS A 54 10.86 -14.17 5.40
N GLY A 55 10.82 -13.43 6.50
CA GLY A 55 11.02 -13.97 7.85
C GLY A 55 11.87 -13.09 8.76
N GLY A 56 11.83 -13.39 10.05
CA GLY A 56 12.43 -12.55 11.07
C GLY A 56 11.74 -11.20 11.24
N GLY A 57 12.54 -10.15 11.45
CA GLY A 57 12.05 -8.79 11.66
C GLY A 57 11.49 -8.54 13.06
N HIS A 58 11.21 -7.27 13.38
CA HIS A 58 10.64 -6.86 14.65
C HIS A 58 9.27 -7.49 14.90
N LYS A 59 8.94 -7.74 16.18
CA LYS A 59 7.59 -8.10 16.62
C LYS A 59 6.66 -6.91 16.34
N ARG A 60 5.50 -7.19 15.72
CA ARG A 60 4.52 -6.19 15.34
C ARG A 60 3.14 -6.56 15.86
N LEU A 61 2.36 -5.53 16.19
CA LEU A 61 0.91 -5.64 16.38
C LEU A 61 0.23 -5.15 15.10
N TYR A 62 -0.81 -5.83 14.68
CA TYR A 62 -1.66 -5.37 13.59
C TYR A 62 -2.71 -4.39 14.15
N ARG A 63 -2.89 -3.25 13.47
CA ARG A 63 -3.97 -2.31 13.77
C ARG A 63 -5.16 -2.66 12.87
N ILE A 64 -6.33 -2.81 13.49
CA ILE A 64 -7.57 -3.07 12.77
C ILE A 64 -8.00 -1.76 12.12
N ILE A 65 -7.91 -1.70 10.79
CA ILE A 65 -8.27 -0.51 10.02
C ILE A 65 -9.66 -0.69 9.44
N ASP A 66 -10.48 0.33 9.56
CA ASP A 66 -11.78 0.40 8.92
C ASP A 66 -11.62 0.76 7.44
N PHE A 67 -11.46 -0.27 6.60
CA PHE A 67 -11.45 -0.11 5.15
C PHE A 67 -12.86 -0.02 4.55
N LYS A 68 -13.90 -0.40 5.31
CA LYS A 68 -15.28 -0.41 4.83
C LYS A 68 -15.92 0.97 4.91
N ARG A 69 -15.57 1.72 5.95
CA ARG A 69 -16.14 3.05 6.22
C ARG A 69 -17.67 3.01 6.21
N ASN A 70 -18.24 1.97 6.83
CA ASN A 70 -19.67 1.68 6.83
C ASN A 70 -20.43 2.28 8.01
N LYS A 71 -19.85 3.28 8.67
CA LYS A 71 -20.52 4.02 9.75
C LYS A 71 -21.08 5.32 9.18
N ASP A 72 -22.29 5.19 8.62
CA ASP A 72 -22.91 6.26 7.86
C ASP A 72 -23.54 7.31 8.78
N ASP A 73 -23.46 8.58 8.36
CA ASP A 73 -24.07 9.77 8.94
C ASP A 73 -23.70 10.06 10.42
N ILE A 74 -22.73 9.31 10.96
CA ILE A 74 -22.21 9.54 12.31
C ILE A 74 -20.88 10.30 12.21
N VAL A 75 -20.85 11.47 12.86
CA VAL A 75 -19.67 12.33 12.91
C VAL A 75 -18.58 11.67 13.75
N GLY A 76 -17.39 11.56 13.20
CA GLY A 76 -16.19 11.17 13.91
C GLY A 76 -15.21 12.34 14.01
N LYS A 77 -14.50 12.46 15.12
CA LYS A 77 -13.43 13.43 15.34
C LYS A 77 -12.08 12.74 15.28
N VAL A 78 -11.12 13.30 14.54
CA VAL A 78 -9.73 12.83 14.52
C VAL A 78 -9.12 13.07 15.90
N ALA A 79 -8.78 11.99 16.60
CA ALA A 79 -8.18 12.05 17.92
C ALA A 79 -6.66 12.08 17.87
N THR A 80 -6.05 11.16 17.10
CA THR A 80 -4.60 11.04 16.96
C THR A 80 -4.20 10.63 15.54
N ILE A 81 -2.97 10.96 15.15
CA ILE A 81 -2.31 10.42 13.95
C ILE A 81 -1.15 9.55 14.42
N GLU A 82 -1.07 8.31 13.93
CA GLU A 82 -0.18 7.29 14.45
C GLU A 82 0.62 6.59 13.34
N TYR A 83 1.81 6.12 13.72
CA TYR A 83 2.63 5.24 12.87
C TYR A 83 2.10 3.80 12.90
N ASP A 84 1.95 3.17 11.73
CA ASP A 84 1.67 1.74 11.63
C ASP A 84 2.87 1.00 11.00
N PRO A 85 3.51 0.04 11.70
CA PRO A 85 4.63 -0.72 11.16
C PRO A 85 4.23 -1.71 10.04
N ASN A 86 2.94 -1.90 9.79
CA ASN A 86 2.43 -2.89 8.83
C ASN A 86 2.12 -2.28 7.46
N ARG A 87 2.19 -0.95 7.35
CA ARG A 87 1.91 -0.23 6.09
C ARG A 87 2.84 0.97 5.93
N SER A 88 2.89 1.52 4.72
CA SER A 88 3.66 2.73 4.44
C SER A 88 2.92 4.01 4.85
N ALA A 89 1.59 4.01 4.84
CA ALA A 89 0.76 5.13 5.23
C ALA A 89 0.65 5.25 6.75
N ASN A 90 0.55 6.49 7.27
CA ASN A 90 0.13 6.75 8.62
C ASN A 90 -1.36 6.44 8.79
N ILE A 91 -1.82 6.23 10.01
CA ILE A 91 -3.21 5.96 10.35
C ILE A 91 -3.73 7.03 11.31
N ALA A 92 -5.03 7.28 11.28
CA ALA A 92 -5.70 8.19 12.20
C ALA A 92 -6.70 7.44 13.06
N LEU A 93 -6.68 7.68 14.36
CA LEU A 93 -7.69 7.20 15.29
C LEU A 93 -8.88 8.17 15.30
N ILE A 94 -10.04 7.65 15.06
CA ILE A 94 -11.30 8.40 15.03
C ILE A 94 -12.14 8.03 16.24
N HIS A 95 -12.59 9.05 16.97
CA HIS A 95 -13.60 8.92 18.00
C HIS A 95 -14.93 9.37 17.41
N TYR A 96 -15.89 8.47 17.34
CA TYR A 96 -17.25 8.77 16.92
C TYR A 96 -18.08 9.28 18.10
N VAL A 97 -19.15 10.05 17.80
CA VAL A 97 -20.03 10.63 18.82
C VAL A 97 -20.71 9.56 19.69
N ASP A 98 -20.93 8.36 19.13
CA ASP A 98 -21.50 7.21 19.86
C ASP A 98 -20.48 6.44 20.73
N GLY A 99 -19.24 6.95 20.87
CA GLY A 99 -18.19 6.36 21.69
C GLY A 99 -17.36 5.28 20.99
N GLU A 100 -17.74 4.81 19.78
CA GLU A 100 -16.92 3.84 19.03
C GLU A 100 -15.64 4.49 18.53
N LYS A 101 -14.55 3.73 18.56
CA LYS A 101 -13.25 4.13 18.02
C LYS A 101 -12.91 3.28 16.79
N ARG A 102 -12.39 3.89 15.74
CA ARG A 102 -11.88 3.18 14.57
C ARG A 102 -10.61 3.81 14.04
N TYR A 103 -9.72 2.99 13.49
CA TYR A 103 -8.60 3.47 12.69
C TYR A 103 -8.98 3.63 11.23
N ILE A 104 -8.53 4.69 10.60
CA ILE A 104 -8.59 4.91 9.16
C ILE A 104 -7.20 5.18 8.59
N LEU A 105 -7.04 5.13 7.27
CA LEU A 105 -5.84 5.67 6.64
C LEU A 105 -5.84 7.19 6.79
N ALA A 106 -4.71 7.76 7.19
CA ALA A 106 -4.57 9.21 7.30
C ALA A 106 -4.32 9.82 5.91
N PRO A 107 -5.25 10.60 5.34
CA PRO A 107 -4.99 11.35 4.13
C PRO A 107 -4.07 12.54 4.42
N LYS A 108 -3.42 13.06 3.37
CA LYS A 108 -2.62 14.28 3.42
C LYS A 108 -3.49 15.47 3.83
N GLY A 109 -2.99 16.27 4.77
CA GLY A 109 -3.69 17.44 5.28
C GLY A 109 -4.76 17.12 6.33
N LEU A 110 -4.84 15.87 6.82
CA LEU A 110 -5.71 15.55 7.96
C LEU A 110 -5.02 16.01 9.25
N GLU A 111 -5.75 16.74 10.09
CA GLU A 111 -5.25 17.25 11.37
C GLU A 111 -6.10 16.73 12.54
N VAL A 112 -5.49 16.72 13.73
CA VAL A 112 -6.21 16.38 14.98
C VAL A 112 -7.31 17.41 15.23
N GLY A 113 -8.50 16.92 15.59
CA GLY A 113 -9.67 17.76 15.81
C GLY A 113 -10.62 17.89 14.61
N MET A 114 -10.16 17.59 13.39
CA MET A 114 -11.04 17.60 12.21
C MET A 114 -12.18 16.61 12.35
N LYS A 115 -13.33 16.97 11.83
CA LYS A 115 -14.52 16.11 11.76
C LYS A 115 -14.51 15.36 10.44
N ILE A 116 -14.86 14.10 10.46
CA ILE A 116 -15.04 13.25 9.29
C ILE A 116 -16.37 12.53 9.35
N VAL A 117 -16.97 12.33 8.19
CA VAL A 117 -18.24 11.64 8.02
C VAL A 117 -18.12 10.61 6.91
N SER A 118 -18.85 9.52 7.03
CA SER A 118 -19.07 8.56 5.95
C SER A 118 -20.57 8.52 5.65
N GLY A 119 -20.96 8.40 4.40
CA GLY A 119 -22.38 8.35 4.03
C GLY A 119 -22.60 8.80 2.59
N GLU A 120 -23.83 8.68 2.11
CA GLU A 120 -24.19 9.05 0.75
C GLU A 120 -24.18 10.56 0.53
N ASN A 121 -24.52 11.32 1.58
CA ASN A 121 -24.64 12.79 1.57
C ASN A 121 -23.45 13.49 2.23
N ALA A 122 -22.35 12.78 2.47
CA ALA A 122 -21.16 13.38 3.07
C ALA A 122 -20.54 14.43 2.15
N ASP A 123 -20.09 15.55 2.70
CA ASP A 123 -19.41 16.62 1.95
C ASP A 123 -18.10 16.11 1.32
N ILE A 124 -17.69 16.74 0.21
CA ILE A 124 -16.46 16.42 -0.51
C ILE A 124 -15.24 17.05 0.21
N ILE A 125 -15.04 16.64 1.45
CA ILE A 125 -13.94 17.09 2.31
C ILE A 125 -12.92 15.95 2.48
N VAL A 126 -11.64 16.28 2.60
CA VAL A 126 -10.56 15.31 2.79
C VAL A 126 -10.84 14.44 4.03
N GLY A 127 -10.80 13.12 3.84
CA GLY A 127 -11.09 12.13 4.88
C GLY A 127 -12.52 11.60 4.89
N ASN A 128 -13.48 12.27 4.26
CA ASN A 128 -14.85 11.78 4.12
C ASN A 128 -14.94 10.64 3.11
N SER A 129 -15.86 9.72 3.35
CA SER A 129 -16.06 8.53 2.52
C SER A 129 -17.49 8.43 2.03
N LEU A 130 -17.66 8.33 0.72
CA LEU A 130 -18.97 8.28 0.08
C LEU A 130 -18.93 7.40 -1.19
N PRO A 131 -20.09 7.01 -1.75
CA PRO A 131 -20.16 6.33 -3.04
C PRO A 131 -19.55 7.19 -4.14
N MET A 132 -18.76 6.60 -5.03
CA MET A 132 -18.07 7.34 -6.12
C MET A 132 -19.06 8.00 -7.08
N GLY A 133 -20.28 7.48 -7.20
CA GLY A 133 -21.35 8.09 -8.00
C GLY A 133 -21.72 9.50 -7.52
N ASN A 134 -21.60 9.78 -6.23
CA ASN A 134 -21.96 11.06 -5.62
C ASN A 134 -20.82 12.09 -5.62
N MET A 135 -19.59 11.65 -5.99
CA MET A 135 -18.43 12.55 -6.08
C MET A 135 -18.36 13.23 -7.45
N PRO A 136 -18.01 14.53 -7.53
CA PRO A 136 -17.82 15.20 -8.82
C PRO A 136 -16.63 14.63 -9.60
N GLU A 137 -16.64 14.86 -10.91
CA GLU A 137 -15.51 14.53 -11.79
C GLU A 137 -14.29 15.39 -11.40
N GLY A 138 -13.11 14.85 -11.61
CA GLY A 138 -11.86 15.50 -11.17
C GLY A 138 -11.49 15.25 -9.72
N THR A 139 -12.42 14.75 -8.86
CA THR A 139 -12.14 14.47 -7.45
C THR A 139 -10.99 13.47 -7.31
N VAL A 140 -10.07 13.81 -6.41
CA VAL A 140 -8.95 12.92 -6.03
C VAL A 140 -9.39 12.06 -4.86
N ILE A 141 -9.21 10.75 -4.98
CA ILE A 141 -9.72 9.75 -4.05
C ILE A 141 -8.66 8.69 -3.71
N HIS A 142 -8.86 8.04 -2.58
CA HIS A 142 -8.07 6.88 -2.14
C HIS A 142 -8.98 5.84 -1.46
N ASN A 143 -8.41 4.74 -0.98
CA ASN A 143 -9.13 3.65 -0.30
C ASN A 143 -10.38 3.18 -1.08
N ILE A 144 -10.21 2.89 -2.37
CA ILE A 144 -11.29 2.61 -3.31
C ILE A 144 -11.74 1.17 -3.20
N GLU A 145 -13.04 0.94 -3.12
CA GLU A 145 -13.64 -0.39 -3.21
C GLU A 145 -13.64 -0.93 -4.64
N MET A 146 -13.46 -2.24 -4.76
CA MET A 146 -13.63 -2.96 -6.04
C MET A 146 -15.01 -3.62 -6.17
N ARG A 147 -15.63 -3.91 -5.04
CA ARG A 147 -16.99 -4.48 -4.94
C ARG A 147 -17.69 -3.81 -3.77
N PRO A 148 -18.96 -3.46 -3.89
CA PRO A 148 -19.70 -2.80 -2.83
C PRO A 148 -19.63 -3.58 -1.50
N GLY A 149 -19.41 -2.88 -0.39
CA GLY A 149 -19.40 -3.44 0.96
C GLY A 149 -18.18 -4.31 1.33
N LYS A 150 -17.25 -4.53 0.37
CA LYS A 150 -16.04 -5.33 0.65
C LYS A 150 -14.95 -4.54 1.39
N GLY A 151 -15.02 -3.22 1.35
CA GLY A 151 -14.00 -2.32 1.85
C GLY A 151 -12.94 -1.96 0.82
N GLY A 152 -12.25 -0.86 1.02
CA GLY A 152 -11.26 -0.32 0.10
C GLY A 152 -10.09 -1.27 -0.12
N GLN A 153 -9.69 -1.44 -1.37
CA GLN A 153 -8.63 -2.35 -1.81
C GLN A 153 -7.56 -1.66 -2.65
N ILE A 154 -7.90 -0.56 -3.30
CA ILE A 154 -7.03 0.19 -4.22
C ILE A 154 -6.66 1.53 -3.60
N ALA A 155 -5.48 2.07 -3.94
CA ALA A 155 -4.96 3.35 -3.49
C ALA A 155 -4.90 3.46 -1.95
N ARG A 156 -4.12 2.58 -1.30
CA ARG A 156 -3.96 2.54 0.17
C ARG A 156 -2.54 2.79 0.67
N SER A 157 -1.57 2.82 -0.23
CA SER A 157 -0.16 3.05 0.12
C SER A 157 0.12 4.55 0.25
N ALA A 158 1.17 4.91 0.99
CA ALA A 158 1.63 6.28 1.17
C ALA A 158 1.78 7.04 -0.15
N GLY A 159 1.28 8.26 -0.22
CA GLY A 159 1.36 9.13 -1.38
C GLY A 159 0.50 8.71 -2.58
N VAL A 160 -0.28 7.63 -2.48
CA VAL A 160 -1.07 7.12 -3.61
C VAL A 160 -2.47 7.74 -3.60
N SER A 161 -2.94 8.07 -4.80
CA SER A 161 -4.30 8.51 -5.06
C SER A 161 -4.77 7.97 -6.41
N ALA A 162 -6.04 8.18 -6.70
CA ALA A 162 -6.66 7.98 -8.00
C ALA A 162 -7.58 9.17 -8.28
N GLN A 163 -7.95 9.39 -9.53
CA GLN A 163 -8.79 10.52 -9.94
C GLN A 163 -10.02 10.02 -10.70
N ILE A 164 -11.19 10.53 -10.35
CA ILE A 164 -12.42 10.32 -11.09
C ILE A 164 -12.34 11.10 -12.38
N LEU A 165 -12.53 10.44 -13.54
CA LEU A 165 -12.48 11.06 -14.87
C LEU A 165 -13.86 11.33 -15.43
N GLY A 166 -14.84 10.46 -15.13
CA GLY A 166 -16.17 10.58 -15.67
C GLY A 166 -17.12 9.54 -15.10
N LYS A 167 -18.41 9.73 -15.34
CA LYS A 167 -19.49 8.86 -14.87
C LYS A 167 -20.34 8.42 -16.06
N GLU A 168 -20.64 7.14 -16.18
CA GLU A 168 -21.46 6.55 -17.23
C GLU A 168 -22.48 5.57 -16.64
N GLY A 169 -23.67 6.03 -16.38
CA GLY A 169 -24.74 5.23 -15.77
C GLY A 169 -24.31 4.61 -14.44
N LYS A 170 -24.26 3.28 -14.35
CA LYS A 170 -23.86 2.58 -13.14
C LYS A 170 -22.34 2.47 -12.91
N TYR A 171 -21.52 3.05 -13.79
CA TYR A 171 -20.06 2.99 -13.69
C TYR A 171 -19.44 4.37 -13.55
N VAL A 172 -18.34 4.41 -12.80
CA VAL A 172 -17.45 5.57 -12.69
C VAL A 172 -16.10 5.16 -13.26
N THR A 173 -15.57 5.99 -14.15
CA THR A 173 -14.26 5.80 -14.77
C THR A 173 -13.20 6.50 -13.93
N VAL A 174 -12.20 5.75 -13.48
CA VAL A 174 -11.16 6.25 -12.57
C VAL A 174 -9.78 5.99 -13.15
N ARG A 175 -8.91 7.01 -13.11
CA ARG A 175 -7.48 6.90 -13.40
C ARG A 175 -6.72 6.55 -12.13
N LEU A 176 -6.07 5.40 -12.13
CA LEU A 176 -5.25 4.92 -11.02
C LEU A 176 -3.83 5.52 -11.06
N ALA A 177 -3.12 5.48 -9.94
CA ALA A 177 -1.73 5.94 -9.83
C ALA A 177 -0.77 5.28 -10.84
N SER A 178 -1.08 4.06 -11.30
CA SER A 178 -0.31 3.36 -12.35
C SER A 178 -0.51 3.93 -13.76
N GLY A 179 -1.46 4.86 -13.96
CA GLY A 179 -1.92 5.36 -15.26
C GLY A 179 -3.00 4.47 -15.91
N GLU A 180 -3.36 3.32 -15.33
CA GLU A 180 -4.49 2.51 -15.79
C GLU A 180 -5.79 3.27 -15.58
N VAL A 181 -6.64 3.31 -16.62
CA VAL A 181 -7.99 3.83 -16.55
C VAL A 181 -8.96 2.66 -16.49
N ARG A 182 -9.81 2.66 -15.46
CA ARG A 182 -10.66 1.53 -15.15
C ARG A 182 -12.05 1.97 -14.69
N LYS A 183 -13.08 1.16 -15.04
CA LYS A 183 -14.47 1.34 -14.59
C LYS A 183 -14.68 0.66 -13.23
N PHE A 184 -15.37 1.35 -12.34
CA PHE A 184 -15.86 0.85 -11.04
C PHE A 184 -17.36 1.06 -10.97
N LEU A 185 -18.04 0.31 -10.12
CA LEU A 185 -19.48 0.54 -9.88
C LEU A 185 -19.65 1.86 -9.12
N ALA A 186 -20.64 2.66 -9.50
CA ALA A 186 -20.93 3.95 -8.89
C ALA A 186 -21.24 3.86 -7.37
N VAL A 187 -21.82 2.74 -6.95
CA VAL A 187 -22.12 2.43 -5.54
C VAL A 187 -20.88 2.04 -4.70
N CYS A 188 -19.74 1.74 -5.35
CA CYS A 188 -18.50 1.49 -4.61
C CYS A 188 -18.03 2.75 -3.89
N ARG A 189 -17.61 2.58 -2.65
CA ARG A 189 -17.12 3.70 -1.81
C ARG A 189 -15.66 4.01 -2.08
N ALA A 190 -15.32 5.27 -1.88
CA ALA A 190 -13.94 5.76 -1.84
C ALA A 190 -13.84 6.86 -0.79
N THR A 191 -12.61 7.19 -0.39
CA THR A 191 -12.33 8.29 0.54
C THR A 191 -11.71 9.44 -0.23
N VAL A 192 -12.15 10.67 0.04
CA VAL A 192 -11.66 11.90 -0.60
C VAL A 192 -10.24 12.20 -0.15
N GLY A 193 -9.37 12.61 -1.08
CA GLY A 193 -7.99 13.05 -0.83
C GLY A 193 -6.92 12.05 -1.25
N VAL A 194 -5.67 12.40 -0.99
CA VAL A 194 -4.45 11.59 -1.24
C VAL A 194 -4.03 10.93 0.07
N VAL A 195 -3.51 9.71 0.04
CA VAL A 195 -2.93 9.08 1.24
C VAL A 195 -1.70 9.86 1.70
N GLY A 196 -1.61 10.16 2.99
CA GLY A 196 -0.47 10.88 3.58
C GLY A 196 0.85 10.12 3.54
N ASN A 197 1.91 10.71 4.14
CA ASN A 197 3.26 10.15 4.21
C ASN A 197 3.91 9.93 2.84
N GLU A 198 3.72 10.84 1.89
CA GLU A 198 4.19 10.71 0.50
C GLU A 198 5.70 10.54 0.37
N ASP A 199 6.47 11.12 1.30
CA ASP A 199 7.94 11.04 1.34
C ASP A 199 8.48 9.66 1.75
N HIS A 200 7.60 8.70 2.11
CA HIS A 200 8.01 7.33 2.46
C HIS A 200 8.85 6.66 1.38
N GLY A 201 8.54 6.92 0.11
CA GLY A 201 9.27 6.38 -1.05
C GLY A 201 10.68 6.93 -1.22
N LEU A 202 10.98 8.10 -0.65
CA LEU A 202 12.27 8.79 -0.77
C LEU A 202 13.29 8.36 0.30
N VAL A 203 12.85 7.53 1.28
CA VAL A 203 13.72 7.06 2.37
C VAL A 203 14.74 6.05 1.86
N ASN A 204 16.02 6.37 2.03
CA ASN A 204 17.11 5.44 1.79
C ASN A 204 17.42 4.62 3.05
N ILE A 205 17.31 3.30 2.93
CA ILE A 205 17.52 2.37 4.05
C ILE A 205 18.97 2.38 4.56
N GLY A 206 19.95 2.54 3.67
CA GLY A 206 21.37 2.72 3.95
C GLY A 206 22.12 1.46 4.36
N LYS A 207 21.49 0.47 5.01
CA LYS A 207 22.14 -0.78 5.45
C LYS A 207 21.25 -1.99 5.37
N ALA A 208 21.83 -3.16 5.13
CA ALA A 208 21.13 -4.44 5.04
C ALA A 208 20.38 -4.82 6.33
N GLY A 209 20.92 -4.45 7.51
CA GLY A 209 20.29 -4.69 8.80
C GLY A 209 18.89 -4.07 8.95
N ARG A 210 18.64 -2.89 8.36
CA ARG A 210 17.29 -2.30 8.36
C ARG A 210 16.28 -3.13 7.55
N ASN A 211 16.72 -3.75 6.45
CA ASN A 211 15.87 -4.71 5.71
C ASN A 211 15.57 -5.94 6.55
N ARG A 212 16.56 -6.44 7.32
CA ARG A 212 16.35 -7.55 8.27
C ARG A 212 15.31 -7.21 9.32
N TRP A 213 15.31 -5.99 9.86
CA TRP A 213 14.30 -5.52 10.82
C TRP A 213 12.89 -5.49 10.22
N LYS A 214 12.78 -5.20 8.92
CA LYS A 214 11.50 -5.24 8.19
C LYS A 214 10.99 -6.64 7.89
N GLY A 215 11.81 -7.67 8.13
CA GLY A 215 11.46 -9.06 7.85
C GLY A 215 11.85 -9.52 6.44
N ILE A 216 12.67 -8.75 5.74
CA ILE A 216 13.20 -9.09 4.42
C ILE A 216 14.51 -9.86 4.61
N ARG A 217 14.55 -11.09 4.11
CA ARG A 217 15.77 -11.92 4.12
C ARG A 217 16.65 -11.61 2.92
N PRO A 218 17.97 -11.89 2.99
CA PRO A 218 18.88 -11.71 1.88
C PRO A 218 18.44 -12.53 0.65
N THR A 219 18.69 -11.97 -0.54
CA THR A 219 18.46 -12.63 -1.83
C THR A 219 19.79 -12.95 -2.48
N VAL A 220 19.99 -14.22 -2.87
CA VAL A 220 21.15 -14.67 -3.61
C VAL A 220 20.85 -14.57 -5.11
N ARG A 221 21.79 -14.04 -5.89
CA ARG A 221 21.66 -13.92 -7.35
C ARG A 221 21.79 -15.31 -7.98
N GLY A 222 21.01 -15.60 -9.04
CA GLY A 222 21.10 -16.87 -9.77
C GLY A 222 22.47 -17.16 -10.38
N SER A 223 23.22 -16.11 -10.76
CA SER A 223 24.56 -16.23 -11.35
C SER A 223 25.66 -16.71 -10.37
N VAL A 224 25.40 -16.74 -9.07
CA VAL A 224 26.32 -17.27 -8.05
C VAL A 224 25.88 -18.63 -7.49
N MET A 225 24.88 -19.22 -8.10
CA MET A 225 24.38 -20.57 -7.78
C MET A 225 25.00 -21.61 -8.71
N ASN A 226 24.80 -22.88 -8.38
CA ASN A 226 25.19 -23.98 -9.27
C ASN A 226 24.23 -24.12 -10.45
N PRO A 227 24.64 -24.79 -11.56
CA PRO A 227 23.78 -24.97 -12.74
C PRO A 227 22.49 -25.72 -12.48
N ASN A 228 22.46 -26.61 -11.49
CA ASN A 228 21.26 -27.33 -11.06
C ASN A 228 20.26 -26.48 -10.28
N ASP A 229 20.73 -25.40 -9.63
CA ASP A 229 19.88 -24.54 -8.77
C ASP A 229 19.24 -23.38 -9.53
N HIS A 230 19.89 -22.90 -10.60
CA HIS A 230 19.41 -21.76 -11.36
C HIS A 230 19.88 -21.79 -12.82
N PRO A 231 19.03 -21.42 -13.80
CA PRO A 231 19.44 -21.34 -15.23
C PRO A 231 20.61 -20.41 -15.54
N HIS A 232 20.96 -19.50 -14.62
CA HIS A 232 22.13 -18.62 -14.72
C HIS A 232 23.34 -19.12 -13.92
N GLY A 233 23.24 -20.30 -13.30
CA GLY A 233 24.29 -20.87 -12.47
C GLY A 233 25.45 -21.42 -13.30
N GLY A 234 26.58 -21.58 -12.62
CA GLY A 234 27.82 -22.14 -13.20
C GLY A 234 28.77 -21.06 -13.69
N GLY A 235 29.97 -21.52 -14.13
CA GLY A 235 31.08 -20.68 -14.59
C GLY A 235 32.00 -20.23 -13.45
N GLU A 236 33.12 -19.62 -13.81
CA GLU A 236 34.10 -19.08 -12.86
C GLU A 236 34.01 -17.57 -12.75
N GLY A 237 34.30 -17.05 -11.54
CA GLY A 237 34.34 -15.62 -11.26
C GLY A 237 33.00 -14.93 -11.48
N ARG A 238 33.03 -13.75 -12.07
CA ARG A 238 31.83 -12.96 -12.37
C ARG A 238 31.28 -13.31 -13.75
N THR A 239 30.42 -14.33 -13.83
CA THR A 239 29.80 -14.78 -15.08
C THR A 239 28.62 -13.87 -15.48
N SER A 240 28.43 -13.72 -16.78
CA SER A 240 27.28 -13.09 -17.41
C SER A 240 26.08 -14.05 -17.42
N ILE A 241 24.88 -13.51 -17.76
CA ILE A 241 23.66 -14.33 -17.84
C ILE A 241 23.73 -15.39 -18.95
N GLY A 242 24.47 -15.14 -20.04
CA GLY A 242 24.69 -16.08 -21.16
C GLY A 242 23.43 -16.50 -21.92
N ARG A 243 22.31 -15.77 -21.77
CA ARG A 243 21.01 -16.08 -22.39
C ARG A 243 20.38 -14.84 -23.01
N LYS A 244 19.50 -15.03 -24.00
CA LYS A 244 18.77 -13.93 -24.68
C LYS A 244 17.97 -13.04 -23.75
N ALA A 245 17.56 -13.53 -22.58
CA ALA A 245 16.84 -12.78 -21.57
C ALA A 245 17.11 -13.37 -20.17
N PRO A 246 17.02 -12.57 -19.09
CA PRO A 246 17.06 -13.07 -17.73
C PRO A 246 15.96 -14.10 -17.49
N MET A 247 16.28 -15.15 -16.75
CA MET A 247 15.41 -16.28 -16.44
C MET A 247 15.07 -16.29 -14.95
N THR A 248 13.90 -16.83 -14.62
CA THR A 248 13.54 -17.20 -13.25
C THR A 248 14.18 -18.53 -12.87
N PRO A 249 14.23 -18.92 -11.58
CA PRO A 249 14.70 -20.25 -11.17
C PRO A 249 14.00 -21.43 -11.87
N TRP A 250 12.77 -21.21 -12.31
CA TRP A 250 11.95 -22.22 -13.02
C TRP A 250 12.07 -22.15 -14.55
N GLY A 251 13.07 -21.46 -15.09
CA GLY A 251 13.35 -21.40 -16.52
C GLY A 251 12.43 -20.50 -17.35
N LYS A 252 11.56 -19.72 -16.73
CA LYS A 252 10.71 -18.74 -17.43
C LYS A 252 11.43 -17.40 -17.58
N LYS A 253 11.17 -16.65 -18.65
CA LYS A 253 11.68 -15.28 -18.80
C LYS A 253 11.25 -14.40 -17.60
N ALA A 254 12.21 -13.68 -17.01
CA ALA A 254 11.95 -12.84 -15.84
C ALA A 254 11.44 -11.44 -16.20
N LEU A 255 11.80 -10.91 -17.38
CA LEU A 255 11.46 -9.57 -17.83
C LEU A 255 10.69 -9.59 -19.15
N GLY A 256 9.86 -8.57 -19.37
CA GLY A 256 9.14 -8.36 -20.64
C GLY A 256 7.95 -9.29 -20.90
N VAL A 257 7.62 -10.18 -19.98
CA VAL A 257 6.49 -11.12 -20.12
C VAL A 257 5.21 -10.49 -19.58
N LYS A 258 4.14 -10.55 -20.37
CA LYS A 258 2.79 -10.18 -19.91
C LYS A 258 2.24 -11.32 -19.05
N THR A 259 2.17 -11.12 -17.74
CA THR A 259 1.72 -12.15 -16.77
C THR A 259 0.21 -12.12 -16.51
N ARG A 260 -0.49 -11.04 -16.89
CA ARG A 260 -1.95 -10.97 -16.75
C ARG A 260 -2.61 -11.90 -17.76
N ASP A 261 -3.51 -12.74 -17.28
CA ASP A 261 -4.32 -13.61 -18.11
C ASP A 261 -5.20 -12.77 -19.06
N SER A 262 -5.15 -13.08 -20.36
CA SER A 262 -5.94 -12.43 -21.41
C SER A 262 -7.44 -12.69 -21.26
N LYS A 263 -7.83 -13.85 -20.73
CA LYS A 263 -9.23 -14.28 -20.52
C LYS A 263 -9.82 -13.84 -19.18
N LYS A 264 -9.06 -13.07 -18.36
CA LYS A 264 -9.54 -12.65 -17.04
C LYS A 264 -10.80 -11.79 -17.15
N ALA A 265 -11.89 -12.19 -16.48
CA ALA A 265 -13.20 -11.51 -16.54
C ALA A 265 -13.12 -10.00 -16.22
N SER A 266 -12.16 -9.58 -15.36
CA SER A 266 -11.99 -8.17 -15.03
C SER A 266 -11.34 -7.32 -16.13
N ASN A 267 -10.98 -7.90 -17.29
CA ASN A 267 -10.43 -7.14 -18.42
C ASN A 267 -11.48 -6.19 -19.03
N LYS A 268 -12.76 -6.54 -18.99
CA LYS A 268 -13.86 -5.71 -19.47
C LYS A 268 -14.01 -4.36 -18.74
N PHE A 269 -13.46 -4.25 -17.55
CA PHE A 269 -13.47 -3.00 -16.76
C PHE A 269 -12.26 -2.10 -17.02
N ILE A 270 -11.27 -2.53 -17.78
CA ILE A 270 -10.09 -1.73 -18.12
C ILE A 270 -10.36 -1.00 -19.43
N VAL A 271 -10.44 0.33 -19.35
CA VAL A 271 -10.62 1.21 -20.53
C VAL A 271 -9.28 1.44 -21.22
N ARG A 272 -8.24 1.76 -20.45
CA ARG A 272 -6.88 1.98 -20.95
C ARG A 272 -5.87 1.38 -20.00
N ARG A 273 -4.92 0.61 -20.53
CA ARG A 273 -3.83 0.06 -19.73
C ARG A 273 -2.77 1.12 -19.44
N ARG A 274 -1.93 0.90 -18.41
CA ARG A 274 -0.86 1.81 -17.99
C ARG A 274 0.11 2.21 -19.10
N ASN A 275 0.29 1.38 -20.12
CA ASN A 275 1.21 1.62 -21.23
C ASN A 275 0.49 2.17 -22.50
N GLY A 276 -0.70 2.74 -22.36
CA GLY A 276 -1.42 3.38 -23.47
C GLY A 276 -2.02 2.44 -24.52
N LYS A 277 -1.97 1.12 -24.29
CA LYS A 277 -2.54 0.11 -25.21
C LYS A 277 -3.74 -0.56 -24.59
#